data_1b79019c216f8e40e9330d908d36ec7f
#
_entry.id   1b79019c216f8e40e9330d908d36ec7f
#
_cell.length_a   1.000
_cell.length_b   1.000
_cell.length_c   1.000
_cell.angle_alpha   90.00
_cell.angle_beta   90.00
_cell.angle_gamma   90.00
#
_symmetry.space_group_name_H-M   'P 1'
#
loop_
_entity.id
_entity.type
_entity.pdbx_description
1 polymer ?
#
loop_
_entity_poly.entity_id
_entity_poly.type
_entity_poly.pdbx_seq_one_letter_code
_entity_poly.pdbx_strand_id
1 'polypeptide(L)'
;MALLKTNQIDIVGTLLKVGIRKGTDRSGHDYVSVDAVVGTNQGGVTCEYPVTFYSKSVTVDNQENKLYATYCGMEKLLNKKVSISGSIRENRYFSTKRKQLVSVQLIDGRFINTVAENKEDHATFSLGGVMLDELTEKTNKDGKIYRYDLRIGQANYTEDRLSVFTLHVNPDRTDIISGIKNNYKIGNTIELRGSLLFKVETVSVVEEDQAFGAPVVKTFTNRQNNFFIEGGSKVITDDTKYDSMFIKNLAAAYHDRDKEIQANAEARMNNAVETPRVESVTNRQTSLI
;
A
#
# COMPACT_ATOMS: atom_id res chain seq x y z
N MET A 1 27.88 6.78 2.14
CA MET A 1 26.92 7.60 2.95
C MET A 1 25.61 6.86 3.01
N ALA A 2 25.01 6.72 4.18
CA ALA A 2 23.71 6.05 4.30
C ALA A 2 22.62 7.13 4.23
N LEU A 3 21.85 7.15 3.15
CA LEU A 3 20.70 8.06 3.03
C LEU A 3 19.63 7.75 4.09
N LEU A 4 18.83 8.75 4.45
CA LEU A 4 17.68 8.56 5.33
C LEU A 4 16.65 7.65 4.64
N LYS A 5 16.53 6.41 5.11
CA LYS A 5 15.62 5.40 4.54
C LYS A 5 14.65 4.86 5.59
N THR A 6 14.29 5.69 6.57
CA THR A 6 13.25 5.31 7.54
C THR A 6 11.98 5.01 6.76
N ASN A 7 11.47 3.79 6.90
CA ASN A 7 10.21 3.35 6.31
C ASN A 7 9.68 2.22 7.18
N GLN A 8 8.89 2.57 8.17
CA GLN A 8 8.43 1.66 9.20
C GLN A 8 6.93 1.83 9.40
N ILE A 9 6.26 0.71 9.60
CA ILE A 9 4.89 0.66 10.11
C ILE A 9 4.85 -0.20 11.38
N ASP A 10 3.93 0.14 12.26
CA ASP A 10 3.56 -0.68 13.42
C ASP A 10 2.04 -0.74 13.52
N ILE A 11 1.49 -1.96 13.47
CA ILE A 11 0.04 -2.21 13.54
C ILE A 11 -0.21 -3.21 14.65
N VAL A 12 -1.05 -2.85 15.61
CA VAL A 12 -1.58 -3.75 16.63
C VAL A 12 -3.09 -3.88 16.45
N GLY A 13 -3.55 -5.11 16.25
CA GLY A 13 -4.95 -5.40 15.98
C GLY A 13 -5.23 -6.90 15.92
N THR A 14 -6.43 -7.29 15.52
CA THR A 14 -6.83 -8.69 15.39
C THR A 14 -6.58 -9.19 13.97
N LEU A 15 -5.93 -10.33 13.81
CA LEU A 15 -5.71 -10.95 12.50
C LEU A 15 -7.01 -11.57 11.99
N LEU A 16 -7.65 -10.94 11.00
CA LEU A 16 -8.99 -11.30 10.52
C LEU A 16 -8.98 -12.30 9.37
N LYS A 17 -7.94 -12.24 8.50
CA LYS A 17 -7.84 -13.08 7.30
C LYS A 17 -6.39 -13.43 7.05
N VAL A 18 -6.17 -14.65 6.54
CA VAL A 18 -4.85 -15.15 6.12
C VAL A 18 -5.05 -15.98 4.86
N GLY A 19 -4.34 -15.67 3.81
CA GLY A 19 -4.28 -16.45 2.58
C GLY A 19 -2.83 -16.78 2.26
N ILE A 20 -2.44 -18.05 2.36
CA ILE A 20 -1.07 -18.51 2.16
C ILE A 20 -0.92 -19.10 0.76
N ARG A 21 0.09 -18.63 0.03
CA ARG A 21 0.52 -19.20 -1.27
C ARG A 21 1.95 -19.65 -1.17
N LYS A 22 2.24 -20.86 -1.58
CA LYS A 22 3.59 -21.44 -1.65
C LYS A 22 3.95 -21.76 -3.08
N GLY A 23 5.20 -21.69 -3.41
CA GLY A 23 5.72 -22.04 -4.72
C GLY A 23 7.22 -22.16 -4.71
N THR A 24 7.80 -22.45 -5.87
CA THR A 24 9.24 -22.52 -6.08
C THR A 24 9.63 -21.46 -7.09
N ASP A 25 10.69 -20.70 -6.82
CA ASP A 25 11.18 -19.67 -7.72
C ASP A 25 12.01 -20.27 -8.88
N ARG A 26 12.41 -19.41 -9.82
CA ARG A 26 13.23 -19.83 -10.99
C ARG A 26 14.60 -20.40 -10.61
N SER A 27 15.07 -20.14 -9.41
CA SER A 27 16.34 -20.64 -8.88
C SER A 27 16.18 -21.96 -8.10
N GLY A 28 14.95 -22.52 -8.05
CA GLY A 28 14.67 -23.76 -7.34
C GLY A 28 14.44 -23.60 -5.83
N HIS A 29 14.39 -22.37 -5.31
CA HIS A 29 14.14 -22.13 -3.89
C HIS A 29 12.65 -21.97 -3.63
N ASP A 30 12.18 -22.62 -2.58
CA ASP A 30 10.79 -22.46 -2.14
C ASP A 30 10.55 -21.06 -1.58
N TYR A 31 9.37 -20.54 -1.83
CA TYR A 31 8.90 -19.27 -1.26
C TYR A 31 7.50 -19.41 -0.68
N VAL A 32 7.18 -18.51 0.23
CA VAL A 32 5.83 -18.29 0.75
C VAL A 32 5.45 -16.82 0.58
N SER A 33 4.23 -16.61 0.12
CA SER A 33 3.57 -15.30 0.08
C SER A 33 2.27 -15.39 0.88
N VAL A 34 2.05 -14.43 1.78
CA VAL A 34 0.85 -14.39 2.61
C VAL A 34 0.15 -13.06 2.43
N ASP A 35 -1.14 -13.11 2.06
CA ASP A 35 -2.04 -11.96 2.08
C ASP A 35 -2.85 -12.03 3.37
N ALA A 36 -2.62 -11.10 4.28
CA ALA A 36 -3.28 -11.02 5.56
C ALA A 36 -4.13 -9.74 5.67
N VAL A 37 -5.14 -9.76 6.53
CA VAL A 37 -5.91 -8.56 6.90
C VAL A 37 -5.93 -8.46 8.42
N VAL A 38 -5.50 -7.31 8.93
CA VAL A 38 -5.56 -6.97 10.36
C VAL A 38 -6.65 -5.94 10.58
N GLY A 39 -7.56 -6.23 11.49
CA GLY A 39 -8.60 -5.32 11.92
C GLY A 39 -8.21 -4.56 13.18
N THR A 40 -8.53 -3.28 13.24
CA THR A 40 -8.41 -2.46 14.45
C THR A 40 -9.70 -1.68 14.70
N ASN A 41 -9.89 -1.30 15.95
CA ASN A 41 -10.90 -0.34 16.33
C ASN A 41 -10.21 0.87 16.99
N GLN A 42 -10.05 1.94 16.23
CA GLN A 42 -9.38 3.16 16.68
C GLN A 42 -10.44 4.25 16.91
N GLY A 43 -10.71 4.57 18.18
CA GLY A 43 -11.69 5.62 18.54
C GLY A 43 -13.11 5.36 17.99
N GLY A 44 -13.53 4.09 17.92
CA GLY A 44 -14.85 3.70 17.37
C GLY A 44 -14.86 3.55 15.84
N VAL A 45 -13.76 3.79 15.15
CA VAL A 45 -13.63 3.59 13.70
C VAL A 45 -13.02 2.22 13.41
N THR A 46 -13.76 1.39 12.69
CA THR A 46 -13.26 0.09 12.22
C THR A 46 -12.37 0.29 11.01
N CYS A 47 -11.13 -0.20 11.11
CA CYS A 47 -10.15 -0.19 10.03
C CYS A 47 -9.69 -1.61 9.68
N GLU A 48 -9.41 -1.86 8.41
CA GLU A 48 -8.84 -3.10 7.92
C GLU A 48 -7.56 -2.81 7.13
N TYR A 49 -6.46 -3.39 7.56
CA TYR A 49 -5.14 -3.24 6.94
C TYR A 49 -4.77 -4.50 6.16
N PRO A 50 -4.83 -4.46 4.82
CA PRO A 50 -4.23 -5.50 4.00
C PRO A 50 -2.71 -5.43 4.14
N VAL A 51 -2.10 -6.55 4.52
CA VAL A 51 -0.65 -6.67 4.71
C VAL A 51 -0.16 -7.87 3.93
N THR A 52 0.88 -7.69 3.12
CA THR A 52 1.52 -8.77 2.37
C THR A 52 2.84 -9.15 3.03
N PHE A 53 3.06 -10.46 3.23
CA PHE A 53 4.33 -11.01 3.69
C PHE A 53 4.94 -11.87 2.58
N TYR A 54 6.25 -11.82 2.44
CA TYR A 54 6.98 -12.65 1.50
C TYR A 54 8.29 -13.12 2.09
N SER A 55 8.60 -14.40 1.92
CA SER A 55 9.88 -14.98 2.30
C SER A 55 10.25 -16.14 1.40
N LYS A 56 11.55 -16.27 1.11
CA LYS A 56 12.14 -17.51 0.57
C LYS A 56 12.53 -18.43 1.71
N SER A 57 12.59 -19.74 1.42
CA SER A 57 12.99 -20.76 2.39
C SER A 57 14.44 -20.62 2.85
N VAL A 58 15.27 -20.01 2.00
CA VAL A 58 16.69 -19.73 2.30
C VAL A 58 16.98 -18.23 2.28
N THR A 59 17.98 -17.81 3.05
CA THR A 59 18.55 -16.46 3.03
C THR A 59 19.49 -16.28 1.83
N VAL A 60 20.01 -15.07 1.64
CA VAL A 60 21.02 -14.77 0.61
C VAL A 60 22.28 -15.65 0.79
N ASP A 61 22.62 -16.03 2.03
CA ASP A 61 23.76 -16.89 2.36
C ASP A 61 23.40 -18.38 2.38
N ASN A 62 22.30 -18.78 1.74
CA ASN A 62 21.77 -20.14 1.69
C ASN A 62 21.51 -20.82 3.05
N GLN A 63 21.27 -20.02 4.08
CA GLN A 63 20.85 -20.52 5.39
C GLN A 63 19.32 -20.59 5.49
N GLU A 64 18.81 -21.45 6.38
CA GLU A 64 17.37 -21.54 6.65
C GLU A 64 16.80 -20.19 7.10
N ASN A 65 15.72 -19.78 6.44
CA ASN A 65 15.05 -18.51 6.76
C ASN A 65 13.89 -18.72 7.75
N LYS A 66 14.10 -18.29 8.99
CA LYS A 66 13.09 -18.40 10.06
C LYS A 66 11.75 -17.71 9.73
N LEU A 67 11.79 -16.64 8.93
CA LEU A 67 10.56 -15.94 8.49
C LEU A 67 9.70 -16.85 7.59
N TYR A 68 10.32 -17.69 6.76
CA TYR A 68 9.60 -18.64 5.93
C TYR A 68 8.74 -19.59 6.77
N ALA A 69 9.33 -20.20 7.81
CA ALA A 69 8.63 -21.10 8.71
C ALA A 69 7.48 -20.36 9.46
N THR A 70 7.73 -19.14 9.92
CA THR A 70 6.74 -18.28 10.58
C THR A 70 5.53 -18.02 9.67
N TYR A 71 5.79 -17.64 8.42
CA TYR A 71 4.72 -17.32 7.46
C TYR A 71 3.94 -18.57 7.01
N CYS A 72 4.60 -19.71 6.88
CA CYS A 72 3.94 -20.98 6.62
C CYS A 72 2.95 -21.38 7.73
N GLY A 73 3.16 -20.92 8.95
CA GLY A 73 2.31 -21.21 10.11
C GLY A 73 1.34 -20.10 10.51
N MET A 74 1.22 -19.04 9.72
CA MET A 74 0.48 -17.82 10.10
C MET A 74 -1.02 -18.05 10.33
N GLU A 75 -1.63 -19.06 9.71
CA GLU A 75 -3.05 -19.43 9.96
C GLU A 75 -3.34 -19.74 11.43
N LYS A 76 -2.34 -20.20 12.22
CA LYS A 76 -2.47 -20.44 13.66
C LYS A 76 -2.70 -19.16 14.47
N LEU A 77 -2.46 -17.99 13.85
CA LEU A 77 -2.66 -16.68 14.46
C LEU A 77 -4.02 -16.06 14.12
N LEU A 78 -4.85 -16.72 13.31
CA LEU A 78 -6.16 -16.22 12.93
C LEU A 78 -7.02 -15.95 14.18
N ASN A 79 -7.71 -14.81 14.21
CA ASN A 79 -8.52 -14.29 15.31
C ASN A 79 -7.74 -13.97 16.59
N LYS A 80 -6.40 -13.96 16.55
CA LYS A 80 -5.58 -13.51 17.67
C LYS A 80 -5.17 -12.06 17.53
N LYS A 81 -4.93 -11.42 18.67
CA LYS A 81 -4.30 -10.10 18.75
C LYS A 81 -2.85 -10.22 18.36
N VAL A 82 -2.44 -9.42 17.36
CA VAL A 82 -1.09 -9.45 16.80
C VAL A 82 -0.49 -8.05 16.72
N SER A 83 0.84 -7.97 16.78
CA SER A 83 1.63 -6.81 16.41
C SER A 83 2.38 -7.13 15.14
N ILE A 84 2.27 -6.25 14.14
CA ILE A 84 2.95 -6.36 12.85
C ILE A 84 3.85 -5.15 12.69
N SER A 85 5.13 -5.41 12.38
CA SER A 85 6.04 -4.38 11.90
C SER A 85 6.44 -4.66 10.46
N GLY A 86 6.66 -3.60 9.69
CA GLY A 86 6.96 -3.71 8.26
C GLY A 86 7.27 -2.36 7.63
N SER A 87 6.93 -2.20 6.37
CA SER A 87 7.20 -0.99 5.60
C SER A 87 6.07 -0.68 4.62
N ILE A 88 6.06 0.55 4.12
CA ILE A 88 5.18 0.97 3.04
C ILE A 88 5.90 0.73 1.71
N ARG A 89 5.23 0.12 0.75
CA ARG A 89 5.74 -0.08 -0.60
C ARG A 89 4.86 0.63 -1.62
N GLU A 90 5.47 1.35 -2.56
CA GLU A 90 4.78 1.84 -3.74
C GLU A 90 4.60 0.70 -4.75
N ASN A 91 3.37 0.49 -5.20
CA ASN A 91 3.05 -0.37 -6.33
C ASN A 91 2.52 0.50 -7.47
N ARG A 92 3.33 0.63 -8.55
CA ARG A 92 3.03 1.47 -9.70
C ARG A 92 2.78 0.62 -10.93
N TYR A 93 1.62 0.79 -11.55
CA TYR A 93 1.21 0.03 -12.72
C TYR A 93 0.28 0.83 -13.64
N PHE A 94 0.15 0.39 -14.88
CA PHE A 94 -0.82 0.96 -15.80
C PHE A 94 -2.18 0.25 -15.65
N SER A 95 -3.21 1.01 -15.34
CA SER A 95 -4.58 0.50 -15.26
C SER A 95 -5.23 0.53 -16.64
N THR A 96 -5.45 -0.64 -17.23
CA THR A 96 -6.13 -0.77 -18.54
C THR A 96 -7.57 -0.24 -18.49
N LYS A 97 -8.26 -0.42 -17.36
CA LYS A 97 -9.62 0.08 -17.14
C LYS A 97 -9.69 1.62 -17.11
N ARG A 98 -8.72 2.26 -16.45
CA ARG A 98 -8.66 3.73 -16.31
C ARG A 98 -7.83 4.40 -17.39
N LYS A 99 -7.09 3.63 -18.20
CA LYS A 99 -6.14 4.09 -19.23
C LYS A 99 -5.13 5.10 -18.69
N GLN A 100 -4.63 4.86 -17.48
CA GLN A 100 -3.67 5.74 -16.82
C GLN A 100 -2.74 4.98 -15.88
N LEU A 101 -1.59 5.58 -15.57
CA LEU A 101 -0.70 5.11 -14.52
C LEU A 101 -1.39 5.29 -13.15
N VAL A 102 -1.30 4.26 -12.33
CA VAL A 102 -1.84 4.23 -10.97
C VAL A 102 -0.71 3.89 -10.02
N SER A 103 -0.57 4.66 -8.96
CA SER A 103 0.30 4.37 -7.82
C SER A 103 -0.56 4.03 -6.61
N VAL A 104 -0.28 2.90 -5.97
CA VAL A 104 -0.97 2.43 -4.77
C VAL A 104 0.08 2.17 -3.70
N GLN A 105 -0.17 2.64 -2.49
CA GLN A 105 0.66 2.34 -1.33
C GLN A 105 0.15 1.05 -0.68
N LEU A 106 1.03 0.07 -0.54
CA LEU A 106 0.79 -1.24 0.04
C LEU A 106 1.60 -1.38 1.33
N ILE A 107 1.16 -2.24 2.23
CA ILE A 107 1.88 -2.57 3.45
C ILE A 107 2.56 -3.93 3.26
N ASP A 108 3.89 -3.94 3.36
CA ASP A 108 4.70 -5.14 3.39
C ASP A 108 5.06 -5.45 4.85
N GLY A 109 4.49 -6.53 5.39
CA GLY A 109 4.80 -7.01 6.73
C GLY A 109 6.15 -7.73 6.75
N ARG A 110 6.91 -7.51 7.83
CA ARG A 110 8.18 -8.19 8.07
C ARG A 110 8.15 -9.10 9.29
N PHE A 111 7.63 -8.60 10.40
CA PHE A 111 7.49 -9.40 11.61
C PHE A 111 6.04 -9.40 12.06
N ILE A 112 5.59 -10.53 12.57
CA ILE A 112 4.29 -10.72 13.18
C ILE A 112 4.46 -11.49 14.47
N ASN A 113 3.91 -10.97 15.56
CA ASN A 113 3.96 -11.58 16.88
C ASN A 113 2.59 -11.52 17.54
N THR A 114 2.23 -12.50 18.35
CA THR A 114 1.07 -12.39 19.23
C THR A 114 1.38 -11.43 20.36
N VAL A 115 0.37 -10.66 20.76
CA VAL A 115 0.44 -9.74 21.90
C VAL A 115 -0.73 -9.99 22.84
N ALA A 116 -0.68 -9.39 24.02
CA ALA A 116 -1.77 -9.50 24.98
C ALA A 116 -3.08 -8.91 24.42
N GLU A 117 -4.22 -9.56 24.70
CA GLU A 117 -5.54 -9.16 24.18
C GLU A 117 -5.94 -7.74 24.60
N ASN A 118 -5.46 -7.26 25.76
CA ASN A 118 -5.72 -5.93 26.26
C ASN A 118 -4.79 -4.85 25.70
N LYS A 119 -3.85 -5.20 24.80
CA LYS A 119 -3.01 -4.21 24.16
C LYS A 119 -3.87 -3.33 23.26
N GLU A 120 -3.71 -2.01 23.36
CA GLU A 120 -4.49 -1.03 22.58
C GLU A 120 -4.25 -1.18 21.08
N ASP A 121 -5.33 -1.09 20.29
CA ASP A 121 -5.28 -1.07 18.84
C ASP A 121 -4.62 0.21 18.32
N HIS A 122 -3.67 0.08 17.44
CA HIS A 122 -3.09 1.22 16.75
C HIS A 122 -2.52 0.82 15.39
N ALA A 123 -2.34 1.80 14.53
CA ALA A 123 -1.64 1.64 13.28
C ALA A 123 -0.90 2.96 12.97
N THR A 124 0.43 2.90 13.00
CA THR A 124 1.30 4.07 12.86
C THR A 124 2.36 3.85 11.80
N PHE A 125 2.94 4.95 11.31
CA PHE A 125 4.07 4.91 10.40
C PHE A 125 5.13 5.95 10.75
N SER A 126 6.37 5.68 10.32
CA SER A 126 7.47 6.64 10.23
C SER A 126 8.10 6.50 8.85
N LEU A 127 8.20 7.61 8.11
CA LEU A 127 8.69 7.65 6.73
C LEU A 127 9.67 8.81 6.56
N GLY A 128 10.93 8.48 6.23
CA GLY A 128 11.97 9.43 5.91
C GLY A 128 12.19 9.53 4.40
N GLY A 129 12.49 10.72 3.91
CA GLY A 129 12.74 10.94 2.49
C GLY A 129 12.83 12.42 2.16
N VAL A 130 12.70 12.74 0.88
CA VAL A 130 12.76 14.10 0.36
C VAL A 130 11.37 14.60 0.02
N MET A 131 11.07 15.83 0.42
CA MET A 131 9.84 16.52 0.03
C MET A 131 9.85 16.85 -1.46
N LEU A 132 8.90 16.31 -2.23
CA LEU A 132 8.86 16.45 -3.68
C LEU A 132 7.99 17.62 -4.13
N ASP A 133 6.93 17.96 -3.39
CA ASP A 133 5.98 19.00 -3.72
C ASP A 133 5.62 19.81 -2.48
N GLU A 134 5.01 20.97 -2.71
CA GLU A 134 4.30 21.70 -1.67
C GLU A 134 3.03 20.95 -1.24
N LEU A 135 2.54 21.31 -0.06
CA LEU A 135 1.30 20.80 0.46
C LEU A 135 0.12 21.20 -0.44
N THR A 136 -0.54 20.22 -1.06
CA THR A 136 -1.57 20.43 -2.09
C THR A 136 -2.96 20.20 -1.52
N GLU A 137 -3.86 21.18 -1.71
CA GLU A 137 -5.26 21.10 -1.32
C GLU A 137 -6.04 20.13 -2.22
N LYS A 138 -6.89 19.31 -1.61
CA LYS A 138 -7.84 18.44 -2.29
C LYS A 138 -9.25 18.85 -1.93
N THR A 139 -10.03 19.25 -2.93
CA THR A 139 -11.40 19.72 -2.79
C THR A 139 -12.39 18.65 -3.25
N ASN A 140 -13.56 18.61 -2.62
CA ASN A 140 -14.70 17.84 -3.07
C ASN A 140 -15.45 18.57 -4.22
N LYS A 141 -16.56 17.99 -4.68
CA LYS A 141 -17.37 18.56 -5.75
C LYS A 141 -17.98 19.94 -5.39
N ASP A 142 -18.14 20.21 -4.10
CA ASP A 142 -18.70 21.45 -3.57
C ASP A 142 -17.61 22.52 -3.31
N GLY A 143 -16.36 22.24 -3.72
CA GLY A 143 -15.22 23.15 -3.52
C GLY A 143 -14.67 23.16 -2.09
N LYS A 144 -15.20 22.34 -1.17
CA LYS A 144 -14.69 22.25 0.20
C LYS A 144 -13.44 21.41 0.26
N ILE A 145 -12.39 21.92 0.91
CA ILE A 145 -11.16 21.16 1.18
C ILE A 145 -11.51 20.01 2.13
N TYR A 146 -11.21 18.78 1.72
CA TYR A 146 -11.42 17.60 2.53
C TYR A 146 -10.12 16.94 3.02
N ARG A 147 -8.97 17.29 2.42
CA ARG A 147 -7.63 16.90 2.87
C ARG A 147 -6.56 17.71 2.15
N TYR A 148 -5.34 17.64 2.67
CA TYR A 148 -4.12 18.07 2.00
C TYR A 148 -3.26 16.86 1.69
N ASP A 149 -2.57 16.86 0.55
CA ASP A 149 -1.63 15.82 0.12
C ASP A 149 -0.21 16.37 0.11
N LEU A 150 0.74 15.58 0.61
CA LEU A 150 2.17 15.83 0.57
C LEU A 150 2.87 14.61 -0.03
N ARG A 151 3.73 14.81 -1.05
CA ARG A 151 4.51 13.72 -1.65
C ARG A 151 5.95 13.69 -1.12
N ILE A 152 6.35 12.50 -0.69
CA ILE A 152 7.71 12.21 -0.21
C ILE A 152 8.34 11.18 -1.13
N GLY A 153 9.56 11.48 -1.61
CA GLY A 153 10.38 10.56 -2.37
C GLY A 153 11.41 9.87 -1.49
N GLN A 154 11.53 8.57 -1.62
CA GLN A 154 12.54 7.77 -0.91
C GLN A 154 13.27 6.88 -1.91
N ALA A 155 14.62 6.86 -1.82
CA ALA A 155 15.42 5.91 -2.57
C ALA A 155 15.22 4.49 -2.01
N ASN A 156 15.16 3.49 -2.89
CA ASN A 156 15.17 2.10 -2.49
C ASN A 156 16.53 1.70 -1.84
N TYR A 157 16.64 0.44 -1.44
CA TYR A 157 17.86 -0.05 -0.77
C TYR A 157 19.11 0.06 -1.66
N THR A 158 18.98 -0.21 -2.97
CA THR A 158 20.09 -0.17 -3.95
C THR A 158 20.37 1.25 -4.48
N GLU A 159 19.56 2.24 -4.09
CA GLU A 159 19.70 3.66 -4.48
C GLU A 159 19.58 3.92 -6.00
N ASP A 160 18.99 2.98 -6.72
CA ASP A 160 18.77 3.06 -8.17
C ASP A 160 17.33 3.42 -8.55
N ARG A 161 16.41 3.46 -7.57
CA ARG A 161 14.99 3.71 -7.79
C ARG A 161 14.42 4.65 -6.76
N LEU A 162 13.49 5.50 -7.22
CA LEU A 162 12.66 6.34 -6.37
C LEU A 162 11.32 5.64 -6.14
N SER A 163 10.89 5.60 -4.89
CA SER A 163 9.51 5.34 -4.51
C SER A 163 8.86 6.64 -4.07
N VAL A 164 7.63 6.91 -4.50
CA VAL A 164 6.89 8.12 -4.16
C VAL A 164 5.71 7.76 -3.30
N PHE A 165 5.65 8.36 -2.12
CA PHE A 165 4.60 8.16 -1.14
C PHE A 165 3.76 9.43 -1.01
N THR A 166 2.44 9.27 -1.01
CA THR A 166 1.51 10.36 -0.75
C THR A 166 0.99 10.24 0.67
N LEU A 167 1.28 11.26 1.47
CA LEU A 167 0.82 11.39 2.84
C LEU A 167 -0.25 12.48 2.92
N HIS A 168 -1.10 12.42 3.93
CA HIS A 168 -2.28 13.26 4.04
C HIS A 168 -2.24 14.09 5.32
N VAL A 169 -2.86 15.28 5.28
CA VAL A 169 -3.14 16.08 6.47
C VAL A 169 -4.65 16.37 6.51
N ASN A 170 -5.25 16.14 7.68
CA ASN A 170 -6.63 16.51 7.91
C ASN A 170 -6.76 18.05 7.93
N PRO A 171 -7.75 18.65 7.23
CA PRO A 171 -7.97 20.10 7.21
C PRO A 171 -8.12 20.73 8.60
N ASP A 172 -8.63 19.99 9.57
CA ASP A 172 -8.81 20.47 10.93
C ASP A 172 -7.48 20.59 11.72
N ARG A 173 -6.39 19.99 11.21
CA ARG A 173 -5.06 20.05 11.80
C ARG A 173 -4.26 21.24 11.28
N THR A 174 -4.74 22.45 11.58
CA THR A 174 -4.10 23.71 11.17
C THR A 174 -2.70 23.87 11.73
N ASP A 175 -2.40 23.29 12.88
CA ASP A 175 -1.09 23.18 13.50
C ASP A 175 -0.08 22.44 12.60
N ILE A 176 -0.47 21.27 12.06
CA ILE A 176 0.36 20.47 11.16
C ILE A 176 0.53 21.17 9.80
N ILE A 177 -0.56 21.72 9.25
CA ILE A 177 -0.52 22.47 7.97
C ILE A 177 0.45 23.64 8.07
N SER A 178 0.34 24.45 9.11
CA SER A 178 1.21 25.60 9.34
C SER A 178 2.65 25.15 9.61
N GLY A 179 2.83 24.08 10.38
CA GLY A 179 4.13 23.49 10.67
C GLY A 179 4.85 23.06 9.38
N ILE A 180 4.17 22.36 8.47
CA ILE A 180 4.74 21.95 7.18
C ILE A 180 5.08 23.17 6.32
N LYS A 181 4.14 24.11 6.12
CA LYS A 181 4.32 25.29 5.27
C LYS A 181 5.46 26.20 5.74
N ASN A 182 5.65 26.33 7.06
CA ASN A 182 6.65 27.22 7.64
C ASN A 182 8.04 26.61 7.74
N ASN A 183 8.15 25.30 7.93
CA ASN A 183 9.42 24.64 8.24
C ASN A 183 10.01 23.85 7.08
N TYR A 184 9.22 23.45 6.07
CA TYR A 184 9.70 22.60 4.99
C TYR A 184 9.60 23.27 3.62
N LYS A 185 10.56 22.93 2.76
CA LYS A 185 10.62 23.36 1.36
C LYS A 185 10.85 22.12 0.47
N ILE A 186 10.45 22.21 -0.79
CA ILE A 186 10.78 21.21 -1.80
C ILE A 186 12.29 20.94 -1.79
N GLY A 187 12.66 19.67 -1.79
CA GLY A 187 14.05 19.21 -1.71
C GLY A 187 14.58 19.03 -0.28
N ASN A 188 13.83 19.41 0.76
CA ASN A 188 14.25 19.12 2.12
C ASN A 188 14.16 17.62 2.41
N THR A 189 15.18 17.08 3.06
CA THR A 189 15.15 15.74 3.65
C THR A 189 14.52 15.83 5.03
N ILE A 190 13.46 15.07 5.24
CA ILE A 190 12.65 15.08 6.46
C ILE A 190 12.20 13.67 6.83
N GLU A 191 11.86 13.47 8.09
CA GLU A 191 11.16 12.28 8.55
C GLU A 191 9.77 12.69 9.07
N LEU A 192 8.73 12.03 8.57
CA LEU A 192 7.35 12.24 8.96
C LEU A 192 6.82 11.01 9.67
N ARG A 193 5.99 11.23 10.68
CA ARG A 193 5.32 10.19 11.45
C ARG A 193 3.83 10.49 11.54
N GLY A 194 3.04 9.42 11.69
CA GLY A 194 1.62 9.58 11.80
C GLY A 194 0.86 8.28 11.90
N SER A 195 -0.43 8.34 11.66
CA SER A 195 -1.36 7.23 11.76
C SER A 195 -1.82 6.72 10.40
N LEU A 196 -2.10 5.42 10.33
CA LEU A 196 -2.77 4.78 9.21
C LEU A 196 -4.26 4.70 9.53
N LEU A 197 -5.11 5.19 8.65
CA LEU A 197 -6.56 5.09 8.76
C LEU A 197 -7.13 4.45 7.50
N PHE A 198 -7.22 3.11 7.51
CA PHE A 198 -7.76 2.31 6.41
C PHE A 198 -9.22 1.96 6.70
N LYS A 199 -10.07 2.96 6.59
CA LYS A 199 -11.50 2.86 6.91
C LYS A 199 -12.22 1.98 5.90
N VAL A 200 -13.06 1.08 6.41
CA VAL A 200 -13.95 0.23 5.62
C VAL A 200 -15.39 0.62 5.93
N GLU A 201 -16.09 1.10 4.91
CA GLU A 201 -17.50 1.44 4.99
C GLU A 201 -18.30 0.51 4.10
N THR A 202 -19.31 -0.14 4.66
CA THR A 202 -20.24 -0.96 3.92
C THR A 202 -21.51 -0.15 3.69
N VAL A 203 -21.83 0.10 2.41
CA VAL A 203 -23.04 0.81 2.01
C VAL A 203 -23.97 -0.18 1.32
N SER A 204 -25.19 -0.35 1.84
CA SER A 204 -26.22 -1.15 1.21
C SER A 204 -27.16 -0.25 0.42
N VAL A 205 -27.31 -0.53 -0.86
CA VAL A 205 -28.25 0.16 -1.75
C VAL A 205 -29.37 -0.82 -2.10
N VAL A 206 -30.60 -0.41 -1.86
CA VAL A 206 -31.79 -1.16 -2.26
C VAL A 206 -32.14 -0.75 -3.69
N GLU A 207 -32.13 -1.69 -4.63
CA GLU A 207 -32.65 -1.43 -5.99
C GLU A 207 -34.17 -1.66 -5.99
N GLU A 208 -34.93 -0.58 -6.17
CA GLU A 208 -36.40 -0.61 -6.21
C GLU A 208 -36.97 -0.93 -7.62
N ASP A 209 -36.11 -1.10 -8.63
CA ASP A 209 -36.52 -1.24 -10.05
C ASP A 209 -37.05 -2.64 -10.44
N GLN A 210 -37.55 -3.42 -9.49
CA GLN A 210 -38.19 -4.70 -9.82
C GLN A 210 -39.72 -4.57 -9.80
N ALA A 211 -40.34 -4.77 -10.96
CA ALA A 211 -41.83 -4.80 -11.08
C ALA A 211 -42.48 -5.90 -10.23
N PHE A 212 -41.73 -6.95 -9.87
CA PHE A 212 -42.17 -8.09 -9.04
C PHE A 212 -40.98 -8.70 -8.26
N GLY A 213 -41.20 -9.10 -7.01
CA GLY A 213 -40.25 -9.82 -6.15
C GLY A 213 -39.77 -9.01 -4.96
N ALA A 214 -38.92 -9.62 -4.13
CA ALA A 214 -38.28 -8.93 -3.02
C ALA A 214 -37.20 -7.98 -3.53
N PRO A 215 -37.06 -6.78 -2.94
CA PRO A 215 -36.03 -5.82 -3.36
C PRO A 215 -34.61 -6.44 -3.27
N VAL A 216 -33.80 -6.21 -4.31
CA VAL A 216 -32.42 -6.67 -4.33
C VAL A 216 -31.53 -5.68 -3.57
N VAL A 217 -30.96 -6.14 -2.46
CA VAL A 217 -30.00 -5.35 -1.69
C VAL A 217 -28.60 -5.58 -2.25
N LYS A 218 -28.02 -4.56 -2.88
CA LYS A 218 -26.61 -4.54 -3.29
C LYS A 218 -25.76 -3.92 -2.22
N THR A 219 -24.77 -4.64 -1.75
CA THR A 219 -23.82 -4.17 -0.75
C THR A 219 -22.52 -3.77 -1.41
N PHE A 220 -22.10 -2.53 -1.23
CA PHE A 220 -20.83 -2.00 -1.72
C PHE A 220 -19.90 -1.74 -0.54
N THR A 221 -18.64 -2.18 -0.66
CA THR A 221 -17.60 -1.86 0.32
C THR A 221 -16.75 -0.72 -0.22
N ASN A 222 -16.79 0.43 0.43
CA ASN A 222 -15.90 1.56 0.16
C ASN A 222 -14.70 1.47 1.10
N ARG A 223 -13.50 1.61 0.53
CA ARG A 223 -12.24 1.59 1.29
C ARG A 223 -11.49 2.89 1.10
N GLN A 224 -11.11 3.52 2.21
CA GLN A 224 -10.34 4.75 2.22
C GLN A 224 -9.01 4.47 2.94
N ASN A 225 -7.92 4.47 2.19
CA ASN A 225 -6.58 4.22 2.73
C ASN A 225 -5.86 5.57 2.88
N ASN A 226 -5.77 6.06 4.10
CA ASN A 226 -5.15 7.33 4.41
C ASN A 226 -3.92 7.13 5.32
N PHE A 227 -2.87 7.90 5.04
CA PHE A 227 -1.64 8.00 5.82
C PHE A 227 -1.58 9.41 6.39
N PHE A 228 -2.12 9.63 7.58
CA PHE A 228 -2.22 10.96 8.17
C PHE A 228 -0.96 11.36 8.91
N ILE A 229 -0.39 12.52 8.55
CA ILE A 229 0.77 13.10 9.23
C ILE A 229 0.31 13.68 10.57
N GLU A 230 1.02 13.31 11.64
CA GLU A 230 0.82 13.80 13.00
C GLU A 230 2.03 14.56 13.55
N GLY A 231 3.17 14.43 12.87
CA GLY A 231 4.39 15.14 13.25
C GLY A 231 5.53 14.90 12.26
N GLY A 232 6.59 15.67 12.45
CA GLY A 232 7.77 15.55 11.61
C GLY A 232 9.04 16.01 12.32
N SER A 233 10.20 15.62 11.79
CA SER A 233 11.52 16.01 12.27
C SER A 233 11.84 17.47 11.90
N LYS A 234 12.93 18.02 12.45
CA LYS A 234 13.62 19.14 11.80
C LYS A 234 14.15 18.71 10.44
N VAL A 235 14.40 19.68 9.55
CA VAL A 235 15.09 19.40 8.28
C VAL A 235 16.44 18.76 8.56
N ILE A 236 16.69 17.62 7.93
CA ILE A 236 17.92 16.86 8.09
C ILE A 236 18.99 17.47 7.21
N THR A 237 20.12 17.82 7.83
CA THR A 237 21.23 18.53 7.18
C THR A 237 22.55 17.77 7.25
N ASP A 238 22.56 16.65 7.96
CA ASP A 238 23.73 15.78 8.10
C ASP A 238 23.98 14.90 6.84
N ASP A 239 24.90 13.96 6.95
CA ASP A 239 25.31 13.08 5.86
C ASP A 239 24.22 12.11 5.36
N THR A 240 23.09 12.05 6.05
CA THR A 240 21.94 11.20 5.65
C THR A 240 20.96 11.93 4.73
N LYS A 241 21.18 13.22 4.45
CA LYS A 241 20.34 14.01 3.56
C LYS A 241 20.40 13.55 2.11
N TYR A 242 19.34 13.76 1.38
CA TYR A 242 19.30 13.58 -0.06
C TYR A 242 19.96 14.79 -0.78
N ASP A 243 20.96 14.50 -1.60
CA ASP A 243 21.57 15.52 -2.47
C ASP A 243 20.63 15.90 -3.63
N SER A 244 20.63 17.18 -4.01
CA SER A 244 19.73 17.70 -5.05
C SER A 244 19.98 17.09 -6.44
N MET A 245 21.24 16.77 -6.78
CA MET A 245 21.60 16.14 -8.05
C MET A 245 21.15 14.67 -8.04
N PHE A 246 21.35 13.97 -6.93
CA PHE A 246 20.91 12.60 -6.74
C PHE A 246 19.38 12.47 -6.86
N ILE A 247 18.62 13.41 -6.24
CA ILE A 247 17.15 13.43 -6.37
C ILE A 247 16.72 13.65 -7.82
N LYS A 248 17.37 14.58 -8.55
CA LYS A 248 17.05 14.83 -9.97
C LYS A 248 17.26 13.58 -10.82
N ASN A 249 18.36 12.87 -10.60
CA ASN A 249 18.64 11.63 -11.33
C ASN A 249 17.62 10.54 -11.03
N LEU A 250 17.25 10.35 -9.77
CA LEU A 250 16.22 9.40 -9.39
C LEU A 250 14.82 9.79 -9.92
N ALA A 251 14.49 11.07 -9.95
CA ALA A 251 13.23 11.54 -10.52
C ALA A 251 13.16 11.30 -12.03
N ALA A 252 14.28 11.52 -12.75
CA ALA A 252 14.36 11.19 -14.17
C ALA A 252 14.16 9.69 -14.41
N ALA A 253 14.87 8.83 -13.67
CA ALA A 253 14.70 7.37 -13.75
C ALA A 253 13.27 6.92 -13.41
N TYR A 254 12.60 7.59 -12.47
CA TYR A 254 11.20 7.32 -12.13
C TYR A 254 10.26 7.62 -13.30
N HIS A 255 10.45 8.76 -13.99
CA HIS A 255 9.66 9.12 -15.16
C HIS A 255 9.94 8.19 -16.38
N ASP A 256 11.18 7.76 -16.58
CA ASP A 256 11.50 6.83 -17.65
C ASP A 256 10.87 5.46 -17.40
N ARG A 257 10.86 4.99 -16.16
CA ARG A 257 10.11 3.80 -15.76
C ARG A 257 8.61 3.92 -16.02
N ASP A 258 8.03 5.09 -15.84
CA ASP A 258 6.62 5.33 -16.15
C ASP A 258 6.31 5.13 -17.63
N LYS A 259 7.16 5.66 -18.50
CA LYS A 259 7.05 5.47 -19.96
C LYS A 259 7.17 3.99 -20.33
N GLU A 260 8.10 3.28 -19.69
CA GLU A 260 8.31 1.86 -19.90
C GLU A 260 7.10 1.02 -19.47
N ILE A 261 6.53 1.29 -18.29
CA ILE A 261 5.31 0.63 -17.79
C ILE A 261 4.15 0.87 -18.76
N GLN A 262 3.98 2.09 -19.25
CA GLN A 262 2.93 2.45 -20.19
C GLN A 262 3.13 1.76 -21.54
N ALA A 263 4.32 1.82 -22.13
CA ALA A 263 4.63 1.18 -23.40
C ALA A 263 4.42 -0.34 -23.36
N ASN A 264 4.86 -0.99 -22.27
CA ASN A 264 4.65 -2.43 -22.07
C ASN A 264 3.16 -2.80 -21.95
N ALA A 265 2.35 -1.93 -21.31
CA ALA A 265 0.91 -2.15 -21.20
C ALA A 265 0.20 -1.99 -22.56
N GLU A 266 0.55 -0.98 -23.34
CA GLU A 266 0.04 -0.73 -24.67
C GLU A 266 0.39 -1.87 -25.64
N ALA A 267 1.63 -2.36 -25.61
CA ALA A 267 2.07 -3.50 -26.40
C ALA A 267 1.26 -4.78 -26.07
N ARG A 268 0.99 -5.04 -24.80
CA ARG A 268 0.14 -6.18 -24.37
C ARG A 268 -1.31 -6.04 -24.84
N MET A 269 -1.87 -4.84 -24.81
CA MET A 269 -3.23 -4.59 -25.30
C MET A 269 -3.33 -4.81 -26.82
N ASN A 270 -2.35 -4.35 -27.59
CA ASN A 270 -2.30 -4.53 -29.04
C ASN A 270 -2.15 -6.01 -29.42
N ASN A 271 -1.25 -6.75 -28.75
CA ASN A 271 -1.08 -8.19 -28.98
C ASN A 271 -2.30 -9.02 -28.56
N ALA A 272 -3.08 -8.58 -27.57
CA ALA A 272 -4.31 -9.27 -27.17
C ALA A 272 -5.46 -9.09 -28.18
N VAL A 273 -5.43 -8.03 -28.98
CA VAL A 273 -6.40 -7.79 -30.07
C VAL A 273 -6.12 -8.68 -31.29
N GLU A 274 -4.85 -9.06 -31.50
CA GLU A 274 -4.44 -9.89 -32.66
C GLU A 274 -4.66 -11.40 -32.45
N THR A 275 -4.88 -11.88 -31.23
CA THR A 275 -5.22 -13.27 -30.95
C THR A 275 -6.75 -13.45 -30.98
N PRO A 276 -7.36 -14.04 -32.02
CA PRO A 276 -8.79 -14.31 -32.03
C PRO A 276 -9.11 -15.28 -30.88
N ARG A 277 -10.07 -14.90 -30.06
CA ARG A 277 -10.61 -15.76 -29.02
C ARG A 277 -11.19 -17.01 -29.68
N VAL A 278 -10.49 -18.13 -29.61
CA VAL A 278 -11.07 -19.42 -29.98
C VAL A 278 -12.17 -19.71 -28.96
N GLU A 279 -13.42 -19.47 -29.34
CA GLU A 279 -14.57 -19.92 -28.58
C GLU A 279 -14.54 -21.46 -28.56
N SER A 280 -14.24 -22.02 -27.40
CA SER A 280 -14.42 -23.45 -27.18
C SER A 280 -15.93 -23.74 -27.22
N VAL A 281 -16.40 -24.20 -28.36
CA VAL A 281 -17.75 -24.76 -28.52
C VAL A 281 -17.79 -26.05 -27.68
N THR A 282 -18.26 -25.93 -26.46
CA THR A 282 -18.62 -27.11 -25.65
C THR A 282 -19.90 -27.69 -26.22
N ASN A 283 -19.77 -28.71 -27.08
CA ASN A 283 -20.89 -29.58 -27.48
C ASN A 283 -21.49 -30.24 -26.25
N ARG A 284 -22.59 -29.68 -25.74
CA ARG A 284 -23.49 -30.42 -24.85
C ARG A 284 -24.26 -31.41 -25.71
N GLN A 285 -23.80 -32.66 -25.76
CA GLN A 285 -24.65 -33.78 -26.16
C GLN A 285 -25.67 -34.00 -25.06
N THR A 286 -26.90 -33.60 -25.34
CA THR A 286 -28.08 -34.07 -24.65
C THR A 286 -28.33 -35.51 -25.05
N SER A 287 -27.98 -36.47 -24.20
CA SER A 287 -28.55 -37.83 -24.28
C SER A 287 -29.91 -37.84 -23.59
N LEU A 288 -30.94 -37.95 -24.43
CA LEU A 288 -32.24 -38.47 -24.03
C LEU A 288 -32.12 -39.98 -23.80
N ILE A 289 -32.37 -40.45 -22.59
CA ILE A 289 -33.16 -41.69 -22.28
C ILE A 289 -33.73 -41.49 -20.90
#